data_423b2b459345525bbbcc4f5fa8641a01
#
_entry.id   423b2b459345525bbbcc4f5fa8641a01
#
_cell.length_a   1.000
_cell.length_b   1.000
_cell.length_c   1.000
_cell.angle_alpha   90.00
_cell.angle_beta   90.00
_cell.angle_gamma   90.00
#
_symmetry.space_group_name_H-M   'P 1'
#
loop_
_entity.id
_entity.type
_entity.pdbx_description
1 polymer ?
#
loop_
_entity_poly.entity_id
_entity_poly.type
_entity_poly.pdbx_seq_one_letter_code
_entity_poly.pdbx_strand_id
1 'polypeptide(L)'
;ALGRLNRDVDNKRDILAFILVPAGHKGANLELLNNLERPYQAIEITHPYVTHELSDPQNDPVLRKIEEQQLSNQPGDRVKVFFSPSYLNGNDGVFNMPYYDLLVGMDLTVFPSYYEPWGYTPLESLAFKVPTITTTLAGFGLWVESYYKKAHPGIEIIERDDRNNEEVVEKIADKIKAIAGLNKKEYQAVAKNAKEVSKIALWENLVSYYKKAYQIAIDKVNGRVNEIPVVEEEQWSFIE
;
A
#
# COMPACT_ATOMS: atom_id res chain seq x y z
N ALA A 1 6.78 -13.57 -1.47
CA ALA A 1 7.99 -12.75 -1.42
C ALA A 1 8.75 -12.96 -0.10
N LEU A 2 8.20 -12.60 1.07
CA LEU A 2 8.90 -12.66 2.37
C LEU A 2 9.44 -14.07 2.70
N GLY A 3 8.63 -15.12 2.49
CA GLY A 3 9.09 -16.51 2.71
C GLY A 3 10.24 -16.93 1.76
N ARG A 4 10.27 -16.43 0.53
CA ARG A 4 11.41 -16.61 -0.38
C ARG A 4 12.66 -15.95 0.18
N LEU A 5 12.56 -14.70 0.60
CA LEU A 5 13.67 -13.95 1.18
C LEU A 5 14.21 -14.57 2.47
N ASN A 6 13.34 -15.15 3.28
CA ASN A 6 13.76 -15.85 4.51
C ASN A 6 14.57 -17.11 4.22
N ARG A 7 14.25 -17.82 3.14
CA ARG A 7 14.96 -19.02 2.68
C ARG A 7 16.15 -18.75 1.76
N ASP A 8 16.32 -17.49 1.32
CA ASP A 8 17.39 -17.11 0.41
C ASP A 8 18.73 -16.99 1.14
N VAL A 9 19.63 -17.93 0.89
CA VAL A 9 20.99 -17.98 1.49
C VAL A 9 21.86 -16.78 1.10
N ASP A 10 21.54 -16.12 0.00
CA ASP A 10 22.24 -14.92 -0.48
C ASP A 10 21.69 -13.62 0.13
N ASN A 11 20.58 -13.68 0.81
CA ASN A 11 20.07 -12.55 1.57
C ASN A 11 20.94 -12.35 2.83
N LYS A 12 21.76 -11.29 2.82
CA LYS A 12 22.67 -10.93 3.93
C LYS A 12 22.09 -9.89 4.90
N ARG A 13 20.87 -9.39 4.60
CA ARG A 13 20.22 -8.35 5.39
C ARG A 13 19.07 -8.93 6.19
N ASP A 14 18.92 -8.45 7.41
CA ASP A 14 17.72 -8.69 8.20
C ASP A 14 16.62 -7.77 7.71
N ILE A 15 15.42 -8.31 7.54
CA ILE A 15 14.24 -7.60 7.05
C ILE A 15 13.17 -7.65 8.13
N LEU A 16 12.70 -6.50 8.55
CA LEU A 16 11.57 -6.36 9.45
C LEU A 16 10.34 -5.98 8.62
N ALA A 17 9.38 -6.88 8.52
CA ALA A 17 8.19 -6.71 7.69
C ALA A 17 6.95 -6.49 8.55
N PHE A 18 6.28 -5.35 8.37
CA PHE A 18 5.00 -5.04 8.99
C PHE A 18 3.87 -5.30 8.00
N ILE A 19 2.95 -6.19 8.33
CA ILE A 19 1.71 -6.43 7.58
C ILE A 19 0.61 -5.63 8.28
N LEU A 20 0.26 -4.50 7.71
CA LEU A 20 -0.68 -3.52 8.29
C LEU A 20 -2.01 -3.64 7.54
N VAL A 21 -2.79 -4.66 7.87
CA VAL A 21 -4.06 -4.97 7.21
C VAL A 21 -5.15 -5.15 8.27
N PRO A 22 -6.17 -4.29 8.31
CA PRO A 22 -7.23 -4.41 9.30
C PRO A 22 -7.96 -5.76 9.22
N ALA A 23 -8.14 -6.39 10.38
CA ALA A 23 -8.93 -7.61 10.56
C ALA A 23 -9.66 -7.56 11.90
N GLY A 24 -10.61 -8.46 12.12
CA GLY A 24 -11.31 -8.55 13.39
C GLY A 24 -10.38 -8.94 14.54
N HIS A 25 -10.30 -8.13 15.60
CA HIS A 25 -9.46 -8.41 16.76
C HIS A 25 -10.15 -8.00 18.08
N LYS A 26 -9.66 -8.55 19.21
CA LYS A 26 -10.19 -8.32 20.56
C LYS A 26 -9.38 -7.29 21.36
N GLY A 27 -8.25 -6.86 20.83
CA GLY A 27 -7.32 -5.93 21.50
C GLY A 27 -5.85 -6.36 21.35
N ALA A 28 -4.94 -5.61 21.95
CA ALA A 28 -3.51 -5.88 21.90
C ALA A 28 -3.16 -7.22 22.55
N ASN A 29 -2.21 -7.95 21.95
CA ASN A 29 -1.67 -9.19 22.52
C ASN A 29 -0.71 -8.85 23.67
N LEU A 30 -1.22 -8.92 24.88
CA LEU A 30 -0.45 -8.55 26.08
C LEU A 30 0.74 -9.48 26.36
N GLU A 31 0.67 -10.74 25.96
CA GLU A 31 1.79 -11.68 26.12
C GLU A 31 2.94 -11.31 25.19
N LEU A 32 2.63 -10.95 23.94
CA LEU A 32 3.63 -10.42 23.01
C LEU A 32 4.27 -9.13 23.53
N LEU A 33 3.47 -8.18 24.01
CA LEU A 33 3.99 -6.93 24.56
C LEU A 33 4.89 -7.17 25.77
N ASN A 34 4.50 -8.04 26.70
CA ASN A 34 5.33 -8.42 27.84
C ASN A 34 6.65 -9.07 27.41
N ASN A 35 6.62 -9.93 26.37
CA ASN A 35 7.83 -10.56 25.85
C ASN A 35 8.78 -9.52 25.21
N LEU A 36 8.24 -8.52 24.52
CA LEU A 36 9.03 -7.44 23.93
C LEU A 36 9.65 -6.53 25.00
N GLU A 37 8.92 -6.24 26.07
CA GLU A 37 9.41 -5.42 27.18
C GLU A 37 10.43 -6.16 28.06
N ARG A 38 10.27 -7.48 28.21
CA ARG A 38 11.07 -8.32 29.12
C ARG A 38 11.60 -9.57 28.42
N PRO A 39 12.49 -9.41 27.42
CA PRO A 39 12.93 -10.52 26.56
C PRO A 39 13.62 -11.66 27.34
N TYR A 40 14.23 -11.37 28.48
CA TYR A 40 14.86 -12.39 29.34
C TYR A 40 13.86 -13.24 30.16
N GLN A 41 12.58 -12.87 30.18
CA GLN A 41 11.48 -13.54 30.84
C GLN A 41 10.40 -13.94 29.85
N ALA A 42 10.73 -13.93 28.55
CA ALA A 42 9.78 -14.23 27.51
C ALA A 42 9.20 -15.64 27.66
N ILE A 43 7.88 -15.74 27.54
CA ILE A 43 7.15 -17.00 27.48
C ILE A 43 6.90 -17.41 26.04
N GLU A 44 6.71 -18.70 25.81
CA GLU A 44 6.28 -19.18 24.49
C GLU A 44 4.83 -18.77 24.24
N ILE A 45 4.59 -18.16 23.08
CA ILE A 45 3.26 -17.76 22.61
C ILE A 45 2.99 -18.35 21.24
N THR A 46 1.75 -18.72 20.96
CA THR A 46 1.37 -19.45 19.75
C THR A 46 1.67 -18.68 18.48
N HIS A 47 1.41 -17.37 18.47
CA HIS A 47 1.60 -16.52 17.29
C HIS A 47 2.47 -15.30 17.64
N PRO A 48 3.80 -15.47 17.73
CA PRO A 48 4.73 -14.41 18.19
C PRO A 48 4.85 -13.23 17.21
N TYR A 49 4.15 -13.30 16.12
CA TYR A 49 4.15 -12.31 15.02
C TYR A 49 2.82 -11.56 14.88
N VAL A 50 1.80 -11.86 15.69
CA VAL A 50 0.51 -11.15 15.66
C VAL A 50 0.42 -10.19 16.82
N THR A 51 0.28 -8.90 16.51
CA THR A 51 0.29 -7.83 17.53
C THR A 51 -0.99 -7.73 18.35
N HIS A 52 -2.10 -8.30 17.86
CA HIS A 52 -3.42 -8.28 18.51
C HIS A 52 -4.05 -9.67 18.51
N GLU A 53 -4.89 -9.92 19.47
CA GLU A 53 -5.68 -11.16 19.53
C GLU A 53 -6.74 -11.17 18.43
N LEU A 54 -6.57 -12.01 17.41
CA LEU A 54 -7.55 -12.14 16.33
C LEU A 54 -8.89 -12.68 16.81
N SER A 55 -9.99 -12.19 16.27
CA SER A 55 -11.32 -12.70 16.59
C SER A 55 -11.56 -14.11 16.06
N ASP A 56 -10.99 -14.44 14.91
CA ASP A 56 -11.08 -15.75 14.25
C ASP A 56 -9.70 -16.12 13.65
N PRO A 57 -8.74 -16.55 14.47
CA PRO A 57 -7.40 -16.89 14.00
C PRO A 57 -7.39 -18.12 13.08
N GLN A 58 -8.34 -19.05 13.22
CA GLN A 58 -8.37 -20.28 12.42
C GLN A 58 -8.70 -20.01 10.94
N ASN A 59 -9.48 -18.98 10.66
CA ASN A 59 -9.91 -18.61 9.31
C ASN A 59 -9.21 -17.35 8.78
N ASP A 60 -8.28 -16.74 9.54
CA ASP A 60 -7.57 -15.55 9.08
C ASP A 60 -6.62 -15.89 7.93
N PRO A 61 -6.78 -15.27 6.74
CA PRO A 61 -5.98 -15.61 5.56
C PRO A 61 -4.53 -15.12 5.67
N VAL A 62 -4.26 -14.04 6.41
CA VAL A 62 -2.91 -13.50 6.59
C VAL A 62 -2.13 -14.40 7.52
N LEU A 63 -2.71 -14.78 8.67
CA LEU A 63 -2.11 -15.69 9.63
C LEU A 63 -1.77 -17.02 8.97
N ARG A 64 -2.72 -17.65 8.31
CA ARG A 64 -2.50 -18.90 7.58
C ARG A 64 -1.36 -18.77 6.56
N LYS A 65 -1.25 -17.64 5.87
CA LYS A 65 -0.19 -17.44 4.87
C LYS A 65 1.19 -17.23 5.52
N ILE A 66 1.26 -16.60 6.67
CA ILE A 66 2.49 -16.49 7.46
C ILE A 66 2.97 -17.88 7.86
N GLU A 67 2.08 -18.75 8.36
CA GLU A 67 2.37 -20.13 8.76
C GLU A 67 2.80 -21.01 7.58
N GLU A 68 2.05 -20.99 6.47
CA GLU A 68 2.40 -21.71 5.24
C GLU A 68 3.80 -21.33 4.71
N GLN A 69 4.21 -20.09 4.90
CA GLN A 69 5.52 -19.60 4.48
C GLN A 69 6.62 -19.84 5.53
N GLN A 70 6.28 -20.40 6.68
CA GLN A 70 7.20 -20.69 7.79
C GLN A 70 7.91 -19.43 8.31
N LEU A 71 7.18 -18.32 8.38
CA LEU A 71 7.68 -17.05 8.91
C LEU A 71 7.40 -16.99 10.42
N SER A 72 8.22 -17.68 11.18
CA SER A 72 8.01 -17.96 12.62
C SER A 72 8.78 -17.04 13.57
N ASN A 73 9.52 -16.07 13.03
CA ASN A 73 10.36 -15.13 13.79
C ASN A 73 11.43 -15.81 14.67
N GLN A 74 11.90 -17.01 14.28
CA GLN A 74 12.96 -17.70 15.00
C GLN A 74 14.28 -16.92 14.96
N PRO A 75 15.20 -17.08 15.93
CA PRO A 75 16.45 -16.33 15.96
C PRO A 75 17.27 -16.40 14.67
N GLY A 76 17.20 -17.51 13.93
CA GLY A 76 17.89 -17.70 12.65
C GLY A 76 17.20 -17.10 11.43
N ASP A 77 15.94 -16.64 11.54
CA ASP A 77 15.21 -16.08 10.42
C ASP A 77 15.78 -14.72 10.02
N ARG A 78 16.01 -14.52 8.74
CA ARG A 78 16.41 -13.22 8.17
C ARG A 78 15.24 -12.27 7.99
N VAL A 79 14.03 -12.80 7.90
CA VAL A 79 12.81 -12.01 7.79
C VAL A 79 12.00 -12.17 9.06
N LYS A 80 11.80 -11.08 9.78
CA LYS A 80 10.88 -10.99 10.92
C LYS A 80 9.60 -10.33 10.47
N VAL A 81 8.47 -10.92 10.82
CA VAL A 81 7.15 -10.46 10.41
C VAL A 81 6.33 -10.02 11.60
N PHE A 82 5.65 -8.90 11.50
CA PHE A 82 4.64 -8.45 12.46
C PHE A 82 3.34 -8.14 11.71
N PHE A 83 2.30 -8.89 12.03
CA PHE A 83 0.95 -8.65 11.54
C PHE A 83 0.17 -7.81 12.54
N SER A 84 -0.20 -6.60 12.12
CA SER A 84 -1.06 -5.70 12.89
C SER A 84 -2.44 -5.60 12.23
N PRO A 85 -3.47 -6.24 12.81
CA PRO A 85 -4.82 -6.22 12.28
C PRO A 85 -5.62 -4.96 12.67
N SER A 86 -5.00 -4.00 13.36
CA SER A 86 -5.65 -2.79 13.85
C SER A 86 -5.44 -1.59 12.95
N TYR A 87 -6.39 -0.65 12.97
CA TYR A 87 -6.19 0.67 12.39
C TYR A 87 -5.18 1.48 13.21
N LEU A 88 -4.21 2.08 12.51
CA LEU A 88 -3.15 2.90 13.11
C LEU A 88 -3.62 4.34 13.29
N ASN A 89 -4.42 4.55 14.30
CA ASN A 89 -5.03 5.86 14.64
C ASN A 89 -4.38 6.53 15.87
N GLY A 90 -3.29 5.97 16.38
CA GLY A 90 -2.60 6.44 17.58
C GLY A 90 -3.06 5.81 18.90
N ASN A 91 -4.04 4.92 18.87
CA ASN A 91 -4.61 4.26 20.06
C ASN A 91 -4.83 2.75 19.84
N ASP A 92 -3.96 2.11 19.05
CA ASP A 92 -4.07 0.68 18.73
C ASP A 92 -3.63 -0.24 19.87
N GLY A 93 -2.97 0.30 20.89
CA GLY A 93 -2.51 -0.45 22.07
C GLY A 93 -1.15 -1.14 21.88
N VAL A 94 -0.53 -1.04 20.71
CA VAL A 94 0.79 -1.61 20.41
C VAL A 94 1.76 -0.53 19.95
N PHE A 95 1.54 0.06 18.79
CA PHE A 95 2.37 1.15 18.27
C PHE A 95 2.01 2.49 18.90
N ASN A 96 0.72 2.72 19.12
CA ASN A 96 0.17 3.98 19.62
C ASN A 96 0.65 5.20 18.82
N MET A 97 0.87 5.01 17.54
CA MET A 97 1.32 6.01 16.58
C MET A 97 0.35 6.08 15.40
N PRO A 98 0.03 7.28 14.91
CA PRO A 98 -0.71 7.45 13.66
C PRO A 98 0.05 6.81 12.48
N TYR A 99 -0.67 6.37 11.46
CA TYR A 99 -0.10 5.71 10.29
C TYR A 99 1.09 6.47 9.67
N TYR A 100 0.98 7.78 9.53
CA TYR A 100 2.04 8.59 8.91
C TYR A 100 3.32 8.67 9.76
N ASP A 101 3.20 8.59 11.08
CA ASP A 101 4.37 8.56 11.97
C ASP A 101 5.12 7.23 11.86
N LEU A 102 4.39 6.12 11.68
CA LEU A 102 5.00 4.83 11.36
C LEU A 102 5.60 4.81 9.96
N LEU A 103 4.91 5.39 8.98
CA LEU A 103 5.32 5.39 7.58
C LEU A 103 6.71 6.01 7.38
N VAL A 104 7.02 7.12 8.06
CA VAL A 104 8.34 7.76 7.94
C VAL A 104 9.49 6.92 8.45
N GLY A 105 9.22 5.88 9.24
CA GLY A 105 10.19 4.91 9.72
C GLY A 105 10.42 3.72 8.79
N MET A 106 9.67 3.61 7.70
CA MET A 106 9.78 2.50 6.75
C MET A 106 10.82 2.81 5.66
N ASP A 107 11.58 1.77 5.26
CA ASP A 107 12.51 1.84 4.14
C ASP A 107 11.85 1.53 2.79
N LEU A 108 10.74 0.82 2.80
CA LEU A 108 10.00 0.40 1.60
C LEU A 108 8.56 0.10 1.97
N THR A 109 7.62 0.48 1.10
CA THR A 109 6.22 0.05 1.17
C THR A 109 5.86 -0.83 -0.02
N VAL A 110 4.96 -1.80 0.20
CA VAL A 110 4.53 -2.75 -0.82
C VAL A 110 3.01 -2.84 -0.85
N PHE A 111 2.42 -2.43 -1.96
CA PHE A 111 0.97 -2.42 -2.20
C PHE A 111 0.65 -3.31 -3.41
N PRO A 112 0.60 -4.65 -3.23
CA PRO A 112 0.44 -5.60 -4.33
C PRO A 112 -1.04 -5.74 -4.70
N SER A 113 -1.68 -4.65 -5.09
CA SER A 113 -3.10 -4.58 -5.36
C SER A 113 -3.54 -5.48 -6.51
N TYR A 114 -4.69 -6.15 -6.34
CA TYR A 114 -5.45 -6.79 -7.43
C TYR A 114 -6.47 -5.84 -8.07
N TYR A 115 -6.92 -4.86 -7.31
CA TYR A 115 -7.80 -3.80 -7.77
C TYR A 115 -7.72 -2.62 -6.83
N GLU A 116 -7.34 -1.49 -7.35
CA GLU A 116 -7.31 -0.22 -6.63
C GLU A 116 -7.63 0.90 -7.63
N PRO A 117 -8.78 1.57 -7.55
CA PRO A 117 -9.19 2.58 -8.54
C PRO A 117 -8.18 3.70 -8.74
N TRP A 118 -7.54 4.14 -7.65
CA TRP A 118 -6.43 5.10 -7.70
C TRP A 118 -5.22 4.57 -6.93
N GLY A 119 -5.24 4.53 -5.62
CA GLY A 119 -4.15 4.15 -4.74
C GLY A 119 -3.49 5.36 -4.07
N TYR A 120 -4.15 5.90 -3.05
CA TYR A 120 -3.57 6.99 -2.25
C TYR A 120 -2.36 6.53 -1.45
N THR A 121 -2.37 5.31 -0.92
CA THR A 121 -1.30 4.79 -0.07
C THR A 121 0.06 4.72 -0.76
N PRO A 122 0.20 4.27 -2.03
CA PRO A 122 1.46 4.41 -2.77
C PRO A 122 1.90 5.88 -2.93
N LEU A 123 0.98 6.77 -3.28
CA LEU A 123 1.26 8.20 -3.45
C LEU A 123 1.74 8.84 -2.14
N GLU A 124 1.07 8.55 -1.03
CA GLU A 124 1.43 9.03 0.30
C GLU A 124 2.82 8.54 0.71
N SER A 125 3.12 7.26 0.52
CA SER A 125 4.45 6.71 0.79
C SER A 125 5.55 7.47 0.04
N LEU A 126 5.35 7.70 -1.25
CA LEU A 126 6.27 8.48 -2.07
C LEU A 126 6.41 9.93 -1.57
N ALA A 127 5.31 10.55 -1.15
CA ALA A 127 5.31 11.90 -0.58
C ALA A 127 6.14 11.99 0.70
N PHE A 128 6.19 10.94 1.50
CA PHE A 128 7.04 10.80 2.69
C PHE A 128 8.46 10.29 2.38
N LYS A 129 8.85 10.21 1.12
CA LYS A 129 10.17 9.73 0.65
C LYS A 129 10.39 8.24 0.91
N VAL A 130 9.36 7.47 1.02
CA VAL A 130 9.45 6.01 1.13
C VAL A 130 9.30 5.41 -0.26
N PRO A 131 10.34 4.72 -0.79
CA PRO A 131 10.23 3.97 -2.02
C PRO A 131 9.08 2.98 -1.97
N THR A 132 8.43 2.74 -3.09
CA THR A 132 7.15 2.03 -3.09
C THR A 132 7.08 1.02 -4.22
N ILE A 133 6.52 -0.15 -3.93
CA ILE A 133 6.12 -1.15 -4.94
C ILE A 133 4.60 -1.13 -5.06
N THR A 134 4.10 -1.02 -6.28
CA THR A 134 2.67 -1.17 -6.61
C THR A 134 2.49 -2.01 -7.87
N THR A 135 1.27 -2.15 -8.37
CA THR A 135 0.98 -2.96 -9.55
C THR A 135 0.26 -2.17 -10.62
N THR A 136 0.20 -2.72 -11.83
CA THR A 136 -0.61 -2.17 -12.93
C THR A 136 -2.12 -2.29 -12.69
N LEU A 137 -2.57 -2.98 -11.65
CA LEU A 137 -3.98 -3.04 -11.25
C LEU A 137 -4.37 -1.93 -10.26
N ALA A 138 -3.43 -1.01 -9.96
CA ALA A 138 -3.68 0.23 -9.25
C ALA A 138 -3.63 1.41 -10.23
N GLY A 139 -4.66 2.26 -10.24
CA GLY A 139 -4.78 3.39 -11.17
C GLY A 139 -3.61 4.36 -11.06
N PHE A 140 -3.11 4.63 -9.85
CA PHE A 140 -1.90 5.45 -9.64
C PHE A 140 -0.66 4.83 -10.29
N GLY A 141 -0.47 3.51 -10.17
CA GLY A 141 0.63 2.80 -10.83
C GLY A 141 0.60 2.97 -12.35
N LEU A 142 -0.54 2.65 -12.97
CA LEU A 142 -0.75 2.83 -14.42
C LEU A 142 -0.52 4.28 -14.86
N TRP A 143 -1.00 5.23 -14.07
CA TRP A 143 -0.85 6.65 -14.41
C TRP A 143 0.62 7.08 -14.35
N VAL A 144 1.37 6.69 -13.32
CA VAL A 144 2.81 6.98 -13.22
C VAL A 144 3.59 6.34 -14.38
N GLU A 145 3.28 5.09 -14.73
CA GLU A 145 3.90 4.40 -15.86
C GLU A 145 3.65 5.15 -17.18
N SER A 146 2.42 5.58 -17.41
CA SER A 146 2.05 6.35 -18.60
C SER A 146 2.72 7.71 -18.67
N TYR A 147 2.94 8.34 -17.51
CA TYR A 147 3.58 9.65 -17.39
C TYR A 147 5.08 9.60 -17.71
N TYR A 148 5.80 8.69 -17.09
CA TYR A 148 7.25 8.58 -17.24
C TYR A 148 7.69 7.76 -18.45
N LYS A 149 6.84 6.83 -18.93
CA LYS A 149 7.14 5.90 -20.05
C LYS A 149 8.41 5.06 -19.86
N LYS A 150 8.92 4.96 -18.67
CA LYS A 150 10.10 4.21 -18.27
C LYS A 150 10.12 3.95 -16.78
N ALA A 151 10.91 2.96 -16.34
CA ALA A 151 11.14 2.70 -14.93
C ALA A 151 11.68 3.94 -14.20
N HIS A 152 11.22 4.15 -12.97
CA HIS A 152 11.64 5.28 -12.14
C HIS A 152 12.19 4.78 -10.80
N PRO A 153 13.38 5.22 -10.35
CA PRO A 153 14.05 4.63 -9.17
C PRO A 153 13.29 4.71 -7.84
N GLY A 154 12.31 5.60 -7.73
CA GLY A 154 11.53 5.79 -6.48
C GLY A 154 10.28 4.92 -6.37
N ILE A 155 9.87 4.29 -7.46
CA ILE A 155 8.68 3.45 -7.52
C ILE A 155 8.92 2.25 -8.43
N GLU A 156 8.44 1.09 -8.02
CA GLU A 156 8.35 -0.10 -8.86
C GLU A 156 6.90 -0.38 -9.18
N ILE A 157 6.58 -0.51 -10.46
CA ILE A 157 5.24 -0.84 -10.93
C ILE A 157 5.33 -2.21 -11.57
N ILE A 158 4.75 -3.20 -10.92
CA ILE A 158 4.82 -4.59 -11.36
C ILE A 158 3.57 -4.89 -12.20
N GLU A 159 3.79 -5.35 -13.42
CA GLU A 159 2.70 -5.86 -14.24
C GLU A 159 2.04 -7.04 -13.54
N ARG A 160 0.73 -6.94 -13.36
CA ARG A 160 -0.06 -7.96 -12.69
C ARG A 160 -1.33 -8.28 -13.47
N ASP A 161 -1.58 -9.59 -13.62
CA ASP A 161 -2.83 -10.15 -14.12
C ASP A 161 -3.26 -11.37 -13.29
N ASP A 162 -4.31 -12.07 -13.70
CA ASP A 162 -4.84 -13.22 -12.97
C ASP A 162 -3.95 -14.49 -13.07
N ARG A 163 -2.88 -14.47 -13.86
CA ARG A 163 -2.06 -15.65 -14.19
C ARG A 163 -0.61 -15.53 -13.73
N ASN A 164 -0.10 -14.32 -13.52
CA ASN A 164 1.31 -14.07 -13.28
C ASN A 164 1.71 -13.94 -11.79
N ASN A 165 0.90 -14.50 -10.88
CA ASN A 165 1.10 -14.33 -9.44
C ASN A 165 2.51 -14.72 -8.95
N GLU A 166 3.08 -15.82 -9.48
CA GLU A 166 4.44 -16.25 -9.09
C GLU A 166 5.50 -15.26 -9.56
N GLU A 167 5.37 -14.70 -10.76
CA GLU A 167 6.25 -13.66 -11.27
C GLU A 167 6.17 -12.38 -10.43
N VAL A 168 4.96 -11.97 -10.05
CA VAL A 168 4.75 -10.82 -9.14
C VAL A 168 5.44 -11.05 -7.81
N VAL A 169 5.29 -12.23 -7.21
CA VAL A 169 5.95 -12.61 -5.95
C VAL A 169 7.47 -12.55 -6.08
N GLU A 170 8.02 -13.00 -7.19
CA GLU A 170 9.45 -12.98 -7.47
C GLU A 170 9.97 -11.53 -7.61
N LYS A 171 9.33 -10.73 -8.44
CA LYS A 171 9.69 -9.32 -8.64
C LYS A 171 9.62 -8.51 -7.33
N ILE A 172 8.62 -8.77 -6.48
CA ILE A 172 8.54 -8.14 -5.14
C ILE A 172 9.74 -8.57 -4.29
N ALA A 173 10.09 -9.86 -4.25
CA ALA A 173 11.21 -10.35 -3.47
C ALA A 173 12.53 -9.74 -3.93
N ASP A 174 12.79 -9.73 -5.24
CA ASP A 174 13.98 -9.15 -5.83
C ASP A 174 14.12 -7.66 -5.52
N LYS A 175 13.00 -6.92 -5.59
CA LYS A 175 13.02 -5.49 -5.28
C LYS A 175 13.26 -5.21 -3.80
N ILE A 176 12.66 -5.98 -2.89
CA ILE A 176 12.94 -5.87 -1.45
C ILE A 176 14.44 -6.15 -1.20
N LYS A 177 14.99 -7.22 -1.77
CA LYS A 177 16.40 -7.58 -1.65
C LYS A 177 17.31 -6.47 -2.20
N ALA A 178 16.97 -5.89 -3.34
CA ALA A 178 17.72 -4.80 -3.95
C ALA A 178 17.74 -3.54 -3.05
N ILE A 179 16.61 -3.12 -2.52
CA ILE A 179 16.53 -1.96 -1.60
C ILE A 179 17.28 -2.25 -0.30
N ALA A 180 17.11 -3.42 0.29
CA ALA A 180 17.82 -3.82 1.51
C ALA A 180 19.35 -3.88 1.32
N GLY A 181 19.82 -4.12 0.09
CA GLY A 181 21.24 -4.15 -0.26
C GLY A 181 21.90 -2.77 -0.41
N LEU A 182 21.11 -1.70 -0.53
CA LEU A 182 21.63 -0.35 -0.77
C LEU A 182 22.45 0.17 0.44
N ASN A 183 23.50 0.92 0.16
CA ASN A 183 24.11 1.74 1.20
C ASN A 183 23.30 3.02 1.46
N LYS A 184 23.63 3.73 2.53
CA LYS A 184 22.89 4.94 2.95
C LYS A 184 22.76 6.00 1.85
N LYS A 185 23.82 6.24 1.08
CA LYS A 185 23.82 7.25 0.01
C LYS A 185 22.94 6.85 -1.17
N GLU A 186 23.00 5.59 -1.55
CA GLU A 186 22.17 5.01 -2.61
C GLU A 186 20.69 5.04 -2.20
N TYR A 187 20.37 4.61 -0.99
CA TYR A 187 19.01 4.68 -0.45
C TYR A 187 18.47 6.11 -0.43
N GLN A 188 19.25 7.09 0.03
CA GLN A 188 18.85 8.50 0.03
C GLN A 188 18.52 9.02 -1.38
N ALA A 189 19.26 8.57 -2.39
CA ALA A 189 18.97 8.94 -3.78
C ALA A 189 17.64 8.35 -4.25
N VAL A 190 17.35 7.07 -3.93
CA VAL A 190 16.08 6.42 -4.25
C VAL A 190 14.92 7.11 -3.50
N ALA A 191 15.07 7.40 -2.22
CA ALA A 191 14.09 8.10 -1.40
C ALA A 191 13.79 9.53 -1.93
N LYS A 192 14.81 10.23 -2.40
CA LYS A 192 14.63 11.53 -3.08
C LYS A 192 13.82 11.39 -4.36
N ASN A 193 14.12 10.38 -5.16
CA ASN A 193 13.38 10.11 -6.40
C ASN A 193 11.91 9.74 -6.10
N ALA A 194 11.63 9.00 -5.03
CA ALA A 194 10.27 8.72 -4.58
C ALA A 194 9.48 10.04 -4.36
N LYS A 195 10.08 11.01 -3.66
CA LYS A 195 9.47 12.34 -3.46
C LYS A 195 9.21 13.08 -4.78
N GLU A 196 10.11 12.98 -5.75
CA GLU A 196 9.90 13.62 -7.05
C GLU A 196 8.70 13.01 -7.80
N VAL A 197 8.50 11.70 -7.72
CA VAL A 197 7.31 11.04 -8.30
C VAL A 197 6.03 11.58 -7.67
N SER A 198 5.96 11.78 -6.35
CA SER A 198 4.75 12.28 -5.71
C SER A 198 4.33 13.68 -6.19
N LYS A 199 5.28 14.50 -6.62
CA LYS A 199 5.00 15.87 -7.07
C LYS A 199 4.12 15.94 -8.31
N ILE A 200 4.18 14.94 -9.19
CA ILE A 200 3.34 14.94 -10.40
C ILE A 200 1.84 14.85 -10.08
N ALA A 201 1.49 14.30 -8.91
CA ALA A 201 0.11 14.15 -8.44
C ALA A 201 -0.38 15.31 -7.56
N LEU A 202 0.37 16.41 -7.46
CA LEU A 202 -0.09 17.60 -6.75
C LEU A 202 -1.31 18.23 -7.46
N TRP A 203 -2.20 18.84 -6.68
CA TRP A 203 -3.40 19.48 -7.20
C TRP A 203 -3.11 20.56 -8.24
N GLU A 204 -2.02 21.30 -8.12
CA GLU A 204 -1.59 22.28 -9.12
C GLU A 204 -1.43 21.68 -10.53
N ASN A 205 -1.07 20.38 -10.60
CA ASN A 205 -0.96 19.64 -11.85
C ASN A 205 -2.30 19.00 -12.25
N LEU A 206 -3.00 18.37 -11.30
CA LEU A 206 -4.21 17.61 -11.59
C LEU A 206 -5.42 18.49 -11.87
N VAL A 207 -5.51 19.69 -11.29
CA VAL A 207 -6.65 20.59 -11.47
C VAL A 207 -6.92 20.95 -12.94
N SER A 208 -5.89 20.93 -13.78
CA SER A 208 -6.02 21.19 -15.23
C SER A 208 -6.91 20.15 -15.92
N TYR A 209 -6.84 18.89 -15.52
CA TYR A 209 -7.69 17.81 -16.03
C TYR A 209 -9.15 18.00 -15.61
N TYR A 210 -9.39 18.42 -14.37
CA TYR A 210 -10.74 18.73 -13.88
C TYR A 210 -11.35 19.91 -14.65
N LYS A 211 -10.59 21.00 -14.85
CA LYS A 211 -11.05 22.15 -15.64
C LYS A 211 -11.41 21.75 -17.06
N LYS A 212 -10.60 20.90 -17.69
CA LYS A 212 -10.89 20.38 -19.04
C LYS A 212 -12.15 19.51 -19.04
N ALA A 213 -12.34 18.64 -18.04
CA ALA A 213 -13.54 17.83 -17.93
C ALA A 213 -14.80 18.68 -17.74
N TYR A 214 -14.74 19.72 -16.90
CA TYR A 214 -15.83 20.67 -16.71
C TYR A 214 -16.16 21.43 -18.00
N GLN A 215 -15.15 21.89 -18.73
CA GLN A 215 -15.39 22.58 -20.01
C GLN A 215 -16.09 21.67 -21.02
N ILE A 216 -15.63 20.40 -21.15
CA ILE A 216 -16.29 19.41 -22.02
C ILE A 216 -17.75 19.18 -21.60
N ALA A 217 -18.02 19.12 -20.30
CA ALA A 217 -19.38 18.93 -19.79
C ALA A 217 -20.27 20.15 -20.13
N ILE A 218 -19.77 21.37 -19.93
CA ILE A 218 -20.48 22.62 -20.25
C ILE A 218 -20.75 22.70 -21.77
N ASP A 219 -19.76 22.41 -22.60
CA ASP A 219 -19.91 22.46 -24.06
C ASP A 219 -20.98 21.45 -24.54
N LYS A 220 -21.01 20.24 -23.93
CA LYS A 220 -22.05 19.26 -24.22
C LYS A 220 -23.44 19.70 -23.78
N VAL A 221 -23.56 20.36 -22.63
CA VAL A 221 -24.86 20.93 -22.19
C VAL A 221 -25.33 22.01 -23.14
N ASN A 222 -24.44 22.95 -23.49
CA ASN A 222 -24.76 24.02 -24.43
C ASN A 222 -25.15 23.48 -25.82
N GLY A 223 -24.49 22.43 -26.30
CA GLY A 223 -24.89 21.74 -27.53
C GLY A 223 -26.31 21.15 -27.44
N ARG A 224 -26.63 20.46 -26.33
CA ARG A 224 -27.97 19.91 -26.13
C ARG A 224 -29.06 20.95 -26.00
N VAL A 225 -28.79 22.09 -25.33
CA VAL A 225 -29.74 23.18 -25.22
C VAL A 225 -30.08 23.78 -26.61
N ASN A 226 -29.09 23.83 -27.48
CA ASN A 226 -29.30 24.32 -28.86
C ASN A 226 -30.03 23.27 -29.75
N GLU A 227 -30.04 22.02 -29.37
CA GLU A 227 -30.73 20.91 -30.08
C GLU A 227 -32.17 20.68 -29.57
N ILE A 228 -32.55 21.21 -28.40
CA ILE A 228 -33.90 21.11 -27.88
C ILE A 228 -34.77 22.12 -28.67
N PRO A 229 -35.74 21.66 -29.47
CA PRO A 229 -36.70 22.58 -30.09
C PRO A 229 -37.39 23.40 -29.00
N VAL A 230 -37.44 24.70 -29.14
CA VAL A 230 -38.26 25.53 -28.28
C VAL A 230 -39.71 25.07 -28.50
N VAL A 231 -40.22 24.30 -27.53
CA VAL A 231 -41.66 23.99 -27.48
C VAL A 231 -42.32 25.34 -27.16
N GLU A 232 -42.93 25.99 -28.15
CA GLU A 232 -43.78 27.11 -27.91
C GLU A 232 -44.80 26.68 -26.86
N GLU A 233 -44.95 27.44 -25.78
CA GLU A 233 -45.95 27.19 -24.73
C GLU A 233 -47.33 27.13 -25.41
N GLU A 234 -47.83 25.93 -25.67
CA GLU A 234 -49.26 25.75 -25.99
C GLU A 234 -50.03 26.25 -24.77
N GLN A 235 -50.79 27.29 -24.99
CA GLN A 235 -51.67 27.89 -24.01
C GLN A 235 -52.56 26.80 -23.40
N TRP A 236 -52.30 26.45 -22.15
CA TRP A 236 -53.22 25.69 -21.35
C TRP A 236 -54.46 26.56 -21.09
N SER A 237 -55.45 26.50 -21.97
CA SER A 237 -56.80 27.02 -21.68
C SER A 237 -57.40 26.10 -20.62
N PHE A 238 -57.46 26.60 -19.40
CA PHE A 238 -58.30 26.00 -18.36
C PHE A 238 -59.73 26.07 -18.82
N ILE A 239 -60.35 24.91 -19.02
CA ILE A 239 -61.80 24.78 -19.17
C ILE A 239 -62.36 24.92 -17.78
N GLU A 240 -63.17 26.00 -17.57
CA GLU A 240 -64.03 26.18 -16.39
C GLU A 240 -65.09 25.09 -16.31
#